data_aa5b4c9e46f686358ca79aca7bb7395e
#
_entry.id   aa5b4c9e46f686358ca79aca7bb7395e
#
_cell.length_a   1.000
_cell.length_b   1.000
_cell.length_c   1.000
_cell.angle_alpha   90.00
_cell.angle_beta   90.00
_cell.angle_gamma   90.00
#
_symmetry.space_group_name_H-M   'P 1'
#
loop_
_entity.id
_entity.type
_entity.pdbx_description
1 polymer ?
#
loop_
_entity_poly.entity_id
_entity_poly.type
_entity_poly.pdbx_seq_one_letter_code
_entity_poly.pdbx_strand_id
1 'polypeptide(L)'
;MTKIFVSAVWLMLLGIAVFAQDEEPGKNELMVWGGYAPAVRTFAVGGRTWDARLGIGAVRYSHRWNNSDWVNLKYTLDVSAVVMNYPDKRLIVGQPIVPQRETRFGIGFAPIGLQGNFRPTKKLQPFIGLHLGFLPFTETTPNVTGKKLNFSTAGGGGIEYRLNNKKAITFGYNFYHISNASRGIENPGYDAQLFFVGYTFFSK
;
A
#
# COMPACT_ATOMS: atom_id res chain seq x y z
N MET A 1 1.34 -3.85 25.01
CA MET A 1 1.72 -3.50 23.62
C MET A 1 0.65 -2.68 22.89
N THR A 2 -0.64 -2.91 23.11
CA THR A 2 -1.76 -2.21 22.44
C THR A 2 -1.83 -0.69 22.71
N LYS A 3 -1.45 -0.22 23.90
CA LYS A 3 -1.53 1.21 24.26
C LYS A 3 -0.50 2.10 23.53
N ILE A 4 0.68 1.57 23.21
CA ILE A 4 1.75 2.33 22.51
C ILE A 4 1.38 2.54 21.03
N PHE A 5 0.70 1.57 20.42
CA PHE A 5 0.28 1.64 19.03
C PHE A 5 -0.81 2.72 18.79
N VAL A 6 -1.76 2.81 19.72
CA VAL A 6 -2.83 3.83 19.65
C VAL A 6 -2.25 5.24 19.83
N SER A 7 -1.28 5.43 20.74
CA SER A 7 -0.65 6.73 20.96
C SER A 7 0.19 7.22 19.77
N ALA A 8 0.86 6.31 19.04
CA ALA A 8 1.64 6.67 17.86
C ALA A 8 0.74 7.12 16.70
N VAL A 9 -0.42 6.49 16.53
CA VAL A 9 -1.42 6.89 15.51
C VAL A 9 -2.02 8.25 15.83
N TRP A 10 -2.31 8.56 17.11
CA TRP A 10 -2.82 9.87 17.54
C TRP A 10 -1.79 10.99 17.39
N LEU A 11 -0.52 10.74 17.65
CA LEU A 11 0.56 11.72 17.43
C LEU A 11 0.77 12.04 15.95
N MET A 12 0.61 11.05 15.06
CA MET A 12 0.64 11.30 13.62
C MET A 12 -0.56 12.12 13.14
N LEU A 13 -1.74 11.94 13.74
CA LEU A 13 -2.95 12.69 13.38
C LEU A 13 -2.93 14.16 13.88
N LEU A 14 -2.27 14.44 14.99
CA LEU A 14 -2.16 15.81 15.54
C LEU A 14 -1.20 16.71 14.75
N GLY A 15 -0.23 16.16 14.03
CA GLY A 15 0.67 16.92 13.15
C GLY A 15 0.03 17.49 11.88
N ILE A 16 -1.20 17.09 11.56
CA ILE A 16 -1.86 17.40 10.27
C ILE A 16 -2.62 18.76 10.29
N ALA A 17 -2.78 19.39 11.46
CA ALA A 17 -3.71 20.52 11.63
C ALA A 17 -3.18 21.92 11.25
N VAL A 18 -1.92 22.09 10.78
CA VAL A 18 -1.26 23.41 10.77
C VAL A 18 -1.24 24.13 9.39
N PHE A 19 -1.76 23.53 8.30
CA PHE A 19 -1.53 24.12 6.97
C PHE A 19 -2.82 24.54 6.25
N ALA A 20 -3.21 25.79 6.42
CA ALA A 20 -4.34 26.37 5.70
C ALA A 20 -4.08 27.83 5.28
N GLN A 21 -3.72 28.06 4.03
CA GLN A 21 -3.85 29.34 3.33
C GLN A 21 -4.11 29.13 1.83
N ASP A 22 -4.81 30.13 1.20
CA ASP A 22 -5.33 30.04 -0.18
C ASP A 22 -4.27 30.41 -1.22
N GLU A 23 -3.47 29.41 -1.63
CA GLU A 23 -2.52 29.52 -2.76
C GLU A 23 -2.57 28.24 -3.59
N GLU A 24 -1.90 28.22 -4.75
CA GLU A 24 -1.79 27.02 -5.58
C GLU A 24 -1.35 25.80 -4.75
N PRO A 25 -1.83 24.58 -5.09
CA PRO A 25 -1.47 23.38 -4.35
C PRO A 25 0.05 23.25 -4.30
N GLY A 26 0.60 23.16 -3.10
CA GLY A 26 2.03 23.03 -2.89
C GLY A 26 2.60 21.77 -3.54
N LYS A 27 3.93 21.73 -3.62
CA LYS A 27 4.63 20.59 -4.21
C LYS A 27 4.61 19.36 -3.32
N ASN A 28 4.36 19.52 -2.01
CA ASN A 28 4.35 18.44 -1.04
C ASN A 28 2.92 18.04 -0.69
N GLU A 29 2.70 16.75 -0.60
CA GLU A 29 1.39 16.17 -0.34
C GLU A 29 1.53 15.08 0.73
N LEU A 30 0.55 15.01 1.62
CA LEU A 30 0.42 13.94 2.59
C LEU A 30 -0.93 13.26 2.38
N MET A 31 -0.93 11.97 2.07
CA MET A 31 -2.14 11.17 1.89
C MET A 31 -2.23 10.10 2.98
N VAL A 32 -3.39 10.02 3.62
CA VAL A 32 -3.78 8.83 4.41
C VAL A 32 -4.67 7.97 3.52
N TRP A 33 -4.35 6.68 3.42
CA TRP A 33 -5.12 5.78 2.57
C TRP A 33 -5.31 4.41 3.19
N GLY A 34 -6.37 3.74 2.80
CA GLY A 34 -6.66 2.36 3.17
C GLY A 34 -7.07 1.56 1.94
N GLY A 35 -6.64 0.30 1.90
CA GLY A 35 -6.94 -0.59 0.80
C GLY A 35 -7.27 -2.00 1.25
N TYR A 36 -7.99 -2.71 0.39
CA TYR A 36 -8.42 -4.08 0.63
C TYR A 36 -8.34 -4.91 -0.65
N ALA A 37 -7.79 -6.12 -0.53
CA ALA A 37 -7.80 -7.14 -1.56
C ALA A 37 -8.57 -8.37 -1.03
N PRO A 38 -9.72 -8.71 -1.64
CA PRO A 38 -10.58 -9.80 -1.18
C PRO A 38 -9.97 -11.18 -1.40
N ALA A 39 -9.02 -11.28 -2.32
CA ALA A 39 -8.31 -12.51 -2.62
C ALA A 39 -6.84 -12.22 -2.92
N VAL A 40 -5.96 -12.99 -2.32
CA VAL A 40 -4.52 -13.04 -2.60
C VAL A 40 -4.20 -14.39 -3.21
N ARG A 41 -3.50 -14.38 -4.34
CA ARG A 41 -3.16 -15.58 -5.11
C ARG A 41 -1.65 -15.75 -5.18
N THR A 42 -1.18 -16.97 -5.28
CA THR A 42 0.23 -17.24 -5.59
C THR A 42 0.40 -17.42 -7.09
N PHE A 43 1.38 -16.73 -7.66
CA PHE A 43 1.73 -16.81 -9.10
C PHE A 43 2.89 -17.77 -9.35
N ALA A 44 3.05 -18.83 -8.57
CA ALA A 44 4.06 -19.84 -8.85
C ALA A 44 3.54 -20.86 -9.88
N VAL A 45 4.39 -21.28 -10.80
CA VAL A 45 4.10 -22.38 -11.73
C VAL A 45 3.72 -23.62 -10.91
N GLY A 46 2.49 -24.11 -11.06
CA GLY A 46 1.90 -25.13 -10.19
C GLY A 46 1.35 -24.59 -8.86
N GLY A 47 1.33 -23.26 -8.69
CA GLY A 47 0.91 -22.60 -7.46
C GLY A 47 -0.57 -22.80 -7.13
N ARG A 48 -0.83 -23.04 -5.86
CA ARG A 48 -2.18 -23.14 -5.30
C ARG A 48 -2.63 -21.76 -4.85
N THR A 49 -3.90 -21.45 -5.12
CA THR A 49 -4.53 -20.24 -4.61
C THR A 49 -4.59 -20.30 -3.09
N TRP A 50 -4.01 -19.32 -2.42
CA TRP A 50 -4.23 -19.10 -1.01
C TRP A 50 -5.47 -18.21 -0.89
N ASP A 51 -6.49 -18.69 -0.18
CA ASP A 51 -7.66 -17.88 0.12
C ASP A 51 -7.31 -16.84 1.21
N ALA A 52 -6.28 -16.05 0.98
CA ALA A 52 -5.89 -14.98 1.87
C ALA A 52 -6.57 -13.67 1.46
N ARG A 53 -6.79 -12.81 2.45
CA ARG A 53 -7.28 -11.45 2.29
C ARG A 53 -6.21 -10.48 2.77
N LEU A 54 -6.07 -9.37 2.10
CA LEU A 54 -5.07 -8.37 2.43
C LEU A 54 -5.74 -7.04 2.74
N GLY A 55 -5.46 -6.49 3.92
CA GLY A 55 -5.81 -5.14 4.31
C GLY A 55 -4.56 -4.29 4.50
N ILE A 56 -4.58 -3.05 4.02
CA ILE A 56 -3.48 -2.10 4.16
C ILE A 56 -4.05 -0.77 4.65
N GLY A 57 -3.40 -0.19 5.68
CA GLY A 57 -3.58 1.20 6.07
C GLY A 57 -2.24 1.92 5.96
N ALA A 58 -2.17 3.08 5.33
CA ALA A 58 -0.89 3.73 5.06
C ALA A 58 -0.95 5.25 5.09
N VAL A 59 0.23 5.83 5.27
CA VAL A 59 0.51 7.25 5.06
C VAL A 59 1.50 7.34 3.91
N ARG A 60 1.18 8.17 2.94
CA ARG A 60 2.01 8.50 1.77
C ARG A 60 2.45 9.95 1.84
N TYR A 61 3.74 10.18 1.73
CA TYR A 61 4.30 11.47 1.36
C TYR A 61 4.52 11.49 -0.15
N SER A 62 4.20 12.61 -0.80
CA SER A 62 4.50 12.82 -2.22
C SER A 62 5.16 14.17 -2.44
N HIS A 63 6.11 14.20 -3.35
CA HIS A 63 6.77 15.43 -3.80
C HIS A 63 6.65 15.57 -5.31
N ARG A 64 6.04 16.66 -5.77
CA ARG A 64 5.88 16.97 -7.19
C ARG A 64 7.13 17.63 -7.75
N TRP A 65 7.67 17.07 -8.82
CA TRP A 65 8.90 17.57 -9.44
C TRP A 65 8.67 18.66 -10.48
N ASN A 66 7.55 18.60 -11.20
CA ASN A 66 7.26 19.51 -12.27
C ASN A 66 5.91 20.23 -12.07
N ASN A 67 5.71 21.27 -12.84
CA ASN A 67 4.44 21.97 -12.97
C ASN A 67 4.11 22.02 -14.47
N SER A 68 3.21 21.17 -14.92
CA SER A 68 2.83 21.01 -16.32
C SER A 68 1.31 20.94 -16.42
N ASP A 69 0.77 21.45 -17.52
CA ASP A 69 -0.68 21.38 -17.78
C ASP A 69 -1.15 19.98 -18.19
N TRP A 70 -0.20 19.09 -18.53
CA TRP A 70 -0.48 17.78 -19.08
C TRP A 70 -0.32 16.64 -18.07
N VAL A 71 0.84 16.59 -17.41
CA VAL A 71 1.16 15.57 -16.41
C VAL A 71 2.02 16.15 -15.29
N ASN A 72 1.65 15.91 -14.06
CA ASN A 72 2.49 16.16 -12.90
C ASN A 72 3.13 14.86 -12.44
N LEU A 73 4.46 14.83 -12.41
CA LEU A 73 5.25 13.71 -11.93
C LEU A 73 5.56 13.91 -10.45
N LYS A 74 5.36 12.86 -9.67
CA LYS A 74 5.55 12.85 -8.22
C LYS A 74 6.47 11.70 -7.82
N TYR A 75 7.42 11.99 -6.94
CA TYR A 75 8.01 10.98 -6.09
C TYR A 75 7.05 10.65 -4.95
N THR A 76 6.97 9.39 -4.55
CA THR A 76 6.14 8.97 -3.43
C THR A 76 6.89 8.06 -2.48
N LEU A 77 6.59 8.18 -1.20
CA LEU A 77 7.10 7.36 -0.12
C LEU A 77 5.93 6.91 0.74
N ASP A 78 5.77 5.60 0.95
CA ASP A 78 4.72 5.03 1.79
C ASP A 78 5.27 4.38 3.05
N VAL A 79 4.56 4.60 4.17
CA VAL A 79 4.67 3.79 5.38
C VAL A 79 3.31 3.16 5.63
N SER A 80 3.26 1.84 5.82
CA SER A 80 2.01 1.11 5.91
C SER A 80 1.99 0.08 7.03
N ALA A 81 0.79 -0.17 7.57
CA ALA A 81 0.45 -1.35 8.35
C ALA A 81 -0.31 -2.31 7.45
N VAL A 82 0.11 -3.57 7.46
CA VAL A 82 -0.43 -4.62 6.60
C VAL A 82 -0.98 -5.74 7.45
N VAL A 83 -2.18 -6.19 7.12
CA VAL A 83 -2.82 -7.35 7.75
C VAL A 83 -3.16 -8.35 6.66
N MET A 84 -2.61 -9.55 6.78
CA MET A 84 -2.94 -10.68 5.92
C MET A 84 -3.69 -11.73 6.73
N ASN A 85 -4.88 -12.07 6.29
CA ASN A 85 -5.75 -13.04 6.95
C ASN A 85 -5.96 -14.25 6.06
N TYR A 86 -5.68 -15.45 6.59
CA TYR A 86 -5.89 -16.75 5.96
C TYR A 86 -7.14 -17.37 6.57
N PRO A 87 -8.29 -17.45 5.85
CA PRO A 87 -9.56 -17.73 6.50
C PRO A 87 -9.74 -19.18 6.99
N ASP A 88 -9.37 -20.23 6.22
CA ASP A 88 -9.82 -21.57 6.59
C ASP A 88 -8.90 -22.74 6.23
N LYS A 89 -7.95 -22.63 5.29
CA LYS A 89 -7.17 -23.80 4.84
C LYS A 89 -5.76 -23.40 4.47
N ARG A 90 -4.82 -24.06 5.08
CA ARG A 90 -3.42 -24.03 4.68
C ARG A 90 -3.08 -25.34 3.97
N LEU A 91 -2.74 -25.25 2.70
CA LEU A 91 -2.13 -26.37 1.99
C LEU A 91 -0.61 -26.20 2.10
N ILE A 92 0.00 -27.02 2.94
CA ILE A 92 1.44 -27.24 2.92
C ILE A 92 1.65 -28.49 2.06
N VAL A 93 2.47 -28.38 1.01
CA VAL A 93 2.78 -29.52 0.14
C VAL A 93 3.32 -30.66 0.99
N GLY A 94 2.69 -31.83 0.91
CA GLY A 94 3.10 -33.04 1.65
C GLY A 94 2.58 -33.16 3.10
N GLN A 95 1.74 -32.22 3.57
CA GLN A 95 1.11 -32.31 4.89
C GLN A 95 -0.43 -32.36 4.80
N PRO A 96 -1.10 -32.97 5.80
CA PRO A 96 -2.55 -32.98 5.85
C PRO A 96 -3.09 -31.54 5.92
N ILE A 97 -4.26 -31.33 5.31
CA ILE A 97 -4.96 -30.04 5.35
C ILE A 97 -5.37 -29.79 6.80
N VAL A 98 -4.73 -28.83 7.46
CA VAL A 98 -5.12 -28.38 8.79
C VAL A 98 -5.90 -27.10 8.61
N PRO A 99 -7.18 -27.04 9.01
CA PRO A 99 -7.92 -25.77 9.06
C PRO A 99 -7.26 -24.86 10.10
N GLN A 100 -6.71 -23.76 9.66
CA GLN A 100 -6.07 -22.82 10.58
C GLN A 100 -6.36 -21.39 10.11
N ARG A 101 -7.09 -20.66 10.94
CA ARG A 101 -7.22 -19.19 10.78
C ARG A 101 -5.96 -18.57 11.31
N GLU A 102 -5.23 -17.91 10.45
CA GLU A 102 -4.05 -17.14 10.85
C GLU A 102 -4.15 -15.72 10.36
N THR A 103 -3.81 -14.79 11.23
CA THR A 103 -3.65 -13.39 10.89
C THR A 103 -2.18 -13.02 11.07
N ARG A 104 -1.60 -12.43 10.03
CA ARG A 104 -0.21 -11.96 10.02
C ARG A 104 -0.17 -10.46 9.87
N PHE A 105 0.66 -9.85 10.69
CA PHE A 105 0.85 -8.40 10.68
C PHE A 105 2.21 -8.08 10.07
N GLY A 106 2.25 -7.03 9.27
CA GLY A 106 3.47 -6.50 8.68
C GLY A 106 3.50 -4.98 8.74
N ILE A 107 4.70 -4.43 8.63
CA ILE A 107 4.92 -2.99 8.46
C ILE A 107 5.60 -2.80 7.11
N GLY A 108 4.99 -2.02 6.24
CA GLY A 108 5.54 -1.71 4.92
C GLY A 108 6.28 -0.37 4.93
N PHE A 109 7.39 -0.34 4.22
CA PHE A 109 8.11 0.88 3.89
C PHE A 109 8.48 0.85 2.42
N ALA A 110 7.85 1.70 1.60
CA ALA A 110 8.12 1.83 0.18
C ALA A 110 8.83 3.17 -0.10
N PRO A 111 10.17 3.18 -0.06
CA PRO A 111 10.95 4.41 -0.27
C PRO A 111 11.01 4.83 -1.74
N ILE A 112 10.68 3.96 -2.67
CA ILE A 112 10.77 4.22 -4.10
C ILE A 112 9.36 4.13 -4.70
N GLY A 113 8.80 5.29 -5.02
CA GLY A 113 7.54 5.38 -5.71
C GLY A 113 7.53 6.52 -6.72
N LEU A 114 6.87 6.27 -7.84
CA LEU A 114 6.66 7.24 -8.92
C LEU A 114 5.18 7.27 -9.24
N GLN A 115 4.63 8.46 -9.38
CA GLN A 115 3.24 8.66 -9.78
C GLN A 115 3.14 9.78 -10.81
N GLY A 116 2.37 9.56 -11.85
CA GLY A 116 2.02 10.57 -12.84
C GLY A 116 0.53 10.90 -12.76
N ASN A 117 0.19 12.16 -12.43
CA ASN A 117 -1.18 12.66 -12.46
C ASN A 117 -1.41 13.40 -13.77
N PHE A 118 -2.37 12.93 -14.57
CA PHE A 118 -2.78 13.56 -15.82
C PHE A 118 -3.82 14.64 -15.59
N ARG A 119 -3.87 15.64 -16.48
CA ARG A 119 -4.80 16.77 -16.41
C ARG A 119 -4.72 17.54 -15.08
N PRO A 120 -3.52 17.93 -14.63
CA PRO A 120 -3.31 18.46 -13.28
C PRO A 120 -4.02 19.79 -12.99
N THR A 121 -4.46 20.51 -14.03
CA THR A 121 -5.27 21.74 -13.92
C THR A 121 -6.76 21.48 -13.69
N LYS A 122 -7.21 20.22 -13.78
CA LYS A 122 -8.61 19.85 -13.60
C LYS A 122 -8.86 19.23 -12.23
N LYS A 123 -10.12 19.31 -11.76
CA LYS A 123 -10.51 18.68 -10.49
C LYS A 123 -10.38 17.15 -10.52
N LEU A 124 -10.67 16.53 -11.67
CA LEU A 124 -10.57 15.10 -11.87
C LEU A 124 -9.28 14.76 -12.60
N GLN A 125 -8.36 14.09 -11.89
CA GLN A 125 -7.02 13.78 -12.36
C GLN A 125 -6.81 12.26 -12.37
N PRO A 126 -6.87 11.61 -13.53
CA PRO A 126 -6.40 10.22 -13.64
C PRO A 126 -4.92 10.14 -13.27
N PHE A 127 -4.51 9.03 -12.66
CA PHE A 127 -3.11 8.79 -12.36
C PHE A 127 -2.71 7.35 -12.60
N ILE A 128 -1.41 7.15 -12.79
CA ILE A 128 -0.74 5.85 -12.75
C ILE A 128 0.44 5.93 -11.78
N GLY A 129 0.82 4.81 -11.18
CA GLY A 129 1.94 4.79 -10.24
C GLY A 129 2.59 3.42 -10.09
N LEU A 130 3.83 3.44 -9.62
CA LEU A 130 4.63 2.28 -9.29
C LEU A 130 5.31 2.51 -7.94
N HIS A 131 5.33 1.48 -7.07
CA HIS A 131 5.93 1.54 -5.75
C HIS A 131 6.73 0.28 -5.47
N LEU A 132 7.91 0.44 -4.89
CA LEU A 132 8.81 -0.63 -4.48
C LEU A 132 9.17 -0.47 -3.01
N GLY A 133 9.09 -1.54 -2.24
CA GLY A 133 9.31 -1.46 -0.81
C GLY A 133 9.70 -2.75 -0.13
N PHE A 134 9.90 -2.61 1.17
CA PHE A 134 10.18 -3.66 2.12
C PHE A 134 8.94 -3.92 2.96
N LEU A 135 8.68 -5.19 3.30
CA LEU A 135 7.51 -5.61 4.06
C LEU A 135 7.90 -6.70 5.06
N PRO A 136 8.50 -6.34 6.20
CA PRO A 136 8.67 -7.27 7.31
C PRO A 136 7.34 -7.63 7.95
N PHE A 137 7.13 -8.95 8.16
CA PHE A 137 6.03 -9.51 8.91
C PHE A 137 6.47 -9.94 10.30
N THR A 138 5.52 -10.01 11.23
CA THR A 138 5.77 -10.54 12.58
C THR A 138 6.21 -12.00 12.58
N GLU A 139 5.75 -12.76 11.57
CA GLU A 139 6.04 -14.19 11.40
C GLU A 139 6.50 -14.49 9.98
N THR A 140 7.10 -15.68 9.81
CA THR A 140 7.48 -16.17 8.48
C THR A 140 6.24 -16.24 7.57
N THR A 141 6.36 -15.69 6.37
CA THR A 141 5.26 -15.54 5.42
C THR A 141 5.75 -16.05 4.05
N PRO A 142 4.99 -16.90 3.37
CA PRO A 142 3.62 -17.36 3.59
C PRO A 142 3.45 -18.43 4.67
N ASN A 143 4.45 -19.23 4.90
CA ASN A 143 4.47 -20.40 5.75
C ASN A 143 5.82 -20.49 6.49
N VAL A 144 6.07 -21.60 7.16
CA VAL A 144 7.32 -21.85 7.91
C VAL A 144 8.58 -21.87 7.03
N THR A 145 8.44 -22.15 5.72
CA THR A 145 9.55 -22.15 4.75
C THR A 145 9.80 -20.78 4.12
N GLY A 146 8.92 -19.81 4.39
CA GLY A 146 9.05 -18.42 3.96
C GLY A 146 10.06 -17.60 4.76
N LYS A 147 9.95 -16.31 4.68
CA LYS A 147 10.77 -15.33 5.44
C LYS A 147 9.90 -14.29 6.12
N LYS A 148 10.39 -13.75 7.24
CA LYS A 148 9.75 -12.58 7.88
C LYS A 148 9.88 -11.33 7.00
N LEU A 149 11.08 -11.06 6.47
CA LEU A 149 11.28 -9.94 5.57
C LEU A 149 10.92 -10.33 4.14
N ASN A 150 9.90 -9.67 3.63
CA ASN A 150 9.48 -9.70 2.24
C ASN A 150 9.70 -8.35 1.57
N PHE A 151 9.55 -8.31 0.26
CA PHE A 151 9.54 -7.11 -0.57
C PHE A 151 8.15 -6.94 -1.16
N SER A 152 7.79 -5.70 -1.42
CA SER A 152 6.54 -5.37 -2.09
C SER A 152 6.79 -4.58 -3.36
N THR A 153 6.03 -4.91 -4.40
CA THR A 153 5.94 -4.14 -5.63
C THR A 153 4.47 -3.87 -5.88
N ALA A 154 4.12 -2.62 -6.14
CA ALA A 154 2.75 -2.25 -6.47
C ALA A 154 2.74 -1.38 -7.72
N GLY A 155 1.92 -1.74 -8.68
CA GLY A 155 1.68 -0.95 -9.89
C GLY A 155 0.21 -0.82 -10.17
N GLY A 156 -0.23 0.38 -10.54
CA GLY A 156 -1.63 0.59 -10.80
C GLY A 156 -1.99 2.03 -11.14
N GLY A 157 -3.23 2.40 -10.89
CA GLY A 157 -3.72 3.73 -11.18
C GLY A 157 -5.09 3.99 -10.60
N GLY A 158 -5.65 5.14 -10.90
CA GLY A 158 -6.93 5.56 -10.37
C GLY A 158 -7.29 6.98 -10.74
N ILE A 159 -8.08 7.58 -9.88
CA ILE A 159 -8.59 8.95 -10.03
C ILE A 159 -8.37 9.69 -8.72
N GLU A 160 -7.70 10.84 -8.80
CA GLU A 160 -7.65 11.84 -7.75
C GLU A 160 -8.68 12.91 -8.06
N TYR A 161 -9.60 13.17 -7.14
CA TYR A 161 -10.59 14.25 -7.24
C TYR A 161 -10.24 15.37 -6.27
N ARG A 162 -9.86 16.53 -6.80
CA ARG A 162 -9.55 17.73 -6.03
C ARG A 162 -10.81 18.38 -5.49
N LEU A 163 -10.96 18.40 -4.18
CA LEU A 163 -12.01 19.11 -3.49
C LEU A 163 -11.76 20.63 -3.54
N ASN A 164 -10.52 21.00 -3.27
CA ASN A 164 -10.01 22.37 -3.33
C ASN A 164 -8.47 22.36 -3.44
N ASN A 165 -7.83 23.51 -3.29
CA ASN A 165 -6.37 23.63 -3.39
C ASN A 165 -5.60 22.97 -2.24
N LYS A 166 -6.30 22.50 -1.18
CA LYS A 166 -5.71 21.90 0.03
C LYS A 166 -6.00 20.42 0.20
N LYS A 167 -7.00 19.89 -0.50
CA LYS A 167 -7.56 18.55 -0.22
C LYS A 167 -8.00 17.84 -1.48
N ALA A 168 -7.76 16.53 -1.51
CA ALA A 168 -8.28 15.64 -2.56
C ALA A 168 -8.74 14.29 -1.97
N ILE A 169 -9.61 13.61 -2.70
CA ILE A 169 -9.98 12.22 -2.47
C ILE A 169 -9.45 11.40 -3.64
N THR A 170 -8.88 10.25 -3.33
CA THR A 170 -8.29 9.33 -4.30
C THR A 170 -9.02 7.99 -4.25
N PHE A 171 -9.36 7.46 -5.41
CA PHE A 171 -9.82 6.09 -5.60
C PHE A 171 -8.86 5.40 -6.54
N GLY A 172 -8.35 4.25 -6.16
CA GLY A 172 -7.36 3.57 -6.98
C GLY A 172 -7.38 2.06 -6.86
N TYR A 173 -6.65 1.48 -7.78
CA TYR A 173 -6.37 0.06 -7.88
C TYR A 173 -4.88 -0.15 -8.03
N ASN A 174 -4.32 -1.13 -7.32
CA ASN A 174 -2.97 -1.60 -7.48
C ASN A 174 -2.94 -3.13 -7.67
N PHE A 175 -2.21 -3.60 -8.64
CA PHE A 175 -1.65 -4.93 -8.60
C PHE A 175 -0.50 -4.90 -7.58
N TYR A 176 -0.65 -5.66 -6.50
CA TYR A 176 0.26 -5.65 -5.36
C TYR A 176 0.93 -7.02 -5.23
N HIS A 177 2.23 -7.07 -5.45
CA HIS A 177 3.04 -8.28 -5.36
C HIS A 177 3.90 -8.26 -4.09
N ILE A 178 3.91 -9.39 -3.37
CA ILE A 178 4.74 -9.61 -2.17
C ILE A 178 5.58 -10.85 -2.42
N SER A 179 6.90 -10.77 -2.20
CA SER A 179 7.79 -11.92 -2.31
C SER A 179 8.99 -11.79 -1.38
N ASN A 180 9.64 -12.91 -1.06
CA ASN A 180 10.88 -12.90 -0.28
C ASN A 180 12.15 -12.79 -1.15
N ALA A 181 12.00 -12.52 -2.45
CA ALA A 181 13.09 -12.45 -3.44
C ALA A 181 13.95 -13.73 -3.45
N SER A 182 13.34 -14.89 -3.35
CA SER A 182 13.99 -16.22 -3.35
C SER A 182 15.02 -16.42 -2.24
N ARG A 183 14.92 -15.68 -1.14
CA ARG A 183 15.81 -15.84 0.03
C ARG A 183 15.33 -16.88 1.03
N GLY A 184 14.13 -17.46 0.84
CA GLY A 184 13.60 -18.60 1.57
C GLY A 184 13.86 -19.91 0.84
N ILE A 185 13.49 -21.01 1.47
CA ILE A 185 13.45 -22.33 0.83
C ILE A 185 12.43 -22.30 -0.32
N GLU A 186 11.32 -21.59 -0.10
CA GLU A 186 10.28 -21.36 -1.09
C GLU A 186 10.02 -19.86 -1.24
N ASN A 187 9.68 -19.44 -2.46
CA ASN A 187 9.24 -18.08 -2.76
C ASN A 187 7.96 -18.14 -3.62
N PRO A 188 6.82 -18.53 -3.05
CA PRO A 188 5.59 -18.68 -3.82
C PRO A 188 5.09 -17.35 -4.41
N GLY A 189 5.53 -16.21 -3.86
CA GLY A 189 5.00 -14.90 -4.19
C GLY A 189 3.51 -14.75 -3.82
N TYR A 190 3.07 -13.54 -3.66
CA TYR A 190 1.66 -13.21 -3.46
C TYR A 190 1.25 -12.08 -4.38
N ASP A 191 0.17 -12.29 -5.09
CA ASP A 191 -0.43 -11.31 -5.96
C ASP A 191 -1.81 -10.93 -5.43
N ALA A 192 -2.03 -9.65 -5.24
CA ALA A 192 -3.28 -9.12 -4.73
C ALA A 192 -3.81 -8.00 -5.63
N GLN A 193 -5.09 -8.03 -5.91
CA GLN A 193 -5.81 -6.94 -6.55
C GLN A 193 -6.33 -6.02 -5.45
N LEU A 194 -5.58 -4.97 -5.16
CA LEU A 194 -5.83 -4.05 -4.06
C LEU A 194 -6.60 -2.82 -4.54
N PHE A 195 -7.82 -2.67 -4.05
CA PHE A 195 -8.59 -1.44 -4.20
C PHE A 195 -8.36 -0.55 -3.00
N PHE A 196 -8.18 0.75 -3.22
CA PHE A 196 -7.90 1.68 -2.14
C PHE A 196 -8.62 3.01 -2.29
N VAL A 197 -8.81 3.66 -1.14
CA VAL A 197 -9.31 5.03 -1.02
C VAL A 197 -8.33 5.82 -0.19
N GLY A 198 -8.05 7.05 -0.60
CA GLY A 198 -7.15 7.95 0.09
C GLY A 198 -7.71 9.35 0.25
N TYR A 199 -7.21 10.05 1.26
CA TYR A 199 -7.48 11.45 1.49
C TYR A 199 -6.16 12.20 1.55
N THR A 200 -6.00 13.18 0.66
CA THR A 200 -4.75 13.94 0.48
C THR A 200 -4.89 15.35 1.03
N PHE A 201 -3.84 15.76 1.74
CA PHE A 201 -3.60 17.14 2.17
C PHE A 201 -2.43 17.70 1.36
N PHE A 202 -2.61 18.88 0.78
CA PHE A 202 -1.56 19.61 0.09
C PHE A 202 -0.96 20.63 1.06
N SER A 203 0.37 20.59 1.23
CA SER A 203 1.10 21.66 1.90
C SER A 203 1.39 22.79 0.91
N LYS A 204 1.68 23.95 1.42
CA LYS A 204 2.28 25.04 0.64
C LYS A 204 3.68 24.71 0.14
#